data_6434f0f87c600e5f3b10f80cad87a06b
#
_entry.id   6434f0f87c600e5f3b10f80cad87a06b
#
_cell.length_a   1.000
_cell.length_b   1.000
_cell.length_c   1.000
_cell.angle_alpha   90.00
_cell.angle_beta   90.00
_cell.angle_gamma   90.00
#
_symmetry.space_group_name_H-M   'P 1'
#
loop_
_entity.id
_entity.type
_entity.pdbx_description
1 polymer ?
#
loop_
_entity_poly.entity_id
_entity_poly.type
_entity_poly.pdbx_seq_one_letter_code
_entity_poly.pdbx_strand_id
1 'polypeptide(L)'
;MKLFLLLLVSTFLYSSSLEKVSIQFNWKYQFEVAGFIAAKEKGFYENVGLDVELKEYNPEVDILFDVLNNKVTYGISNSNIVLENKKIASIVLLATYLQKSPLVFITKPDIRTPSQFLGKTIMGNKDELKNSSLALFLSHFNINFSNTKFIPHNFKIDDFINGKVEIMSAFRSNQLYELDKRKIDYNIIDPADYGFVMSAVNLYTSKEEAFKNKYRTQKFIEATNRGWEYALKNKEEIIDILIKKYGVNKSKEALLYERDVVNQVMMRDFYPIGKVSPELTQKLVKQLSYSGMIEPNQKINHIFFENIVDKIPSDFSLTKSEKEYLNSKHSLKM
;
A
#
# COMPACT_ATOMS: atom_id res chain seq x y z
N MET A 1 -23.75 -39.51 58.52
CA MET A 1 -22.87 -39.85 57.39
C MET A 1 -23.35 -39.00 56.19
N LYS A 2 -22.75 -37.80 55.98
CA LYS A 2 -23.11 -36.86 54.89
C LYS A 2 -22.14 -37.11 53.74
N LEU A 3 -22.67 -37.61 52.66
CA LEU A 3 -21.96 -37.82 51.40
C LEU A 3 -21.76 -36.49 50.69
N PHE A 4 -20.50 -35.98 50.61
CA PHE A 4 -20.12 -34.79 49.85
C PHE A 4 -19.90 -35.21 48.39
N LEU A 5 -20.82 -34.87 47.52
CA LEU A 5 -20.66 -35.08 46.08
C LEU A 5 -19.82 -33.93 45.49
N LEU A 6 -18.52 -34.23 45.20
CA LEU A 6 -17.61 -33.29 44.51
C LEU A 6 -17.98 -33.29 43.00
N LEU A 7 -18.63 -32.23 42.53
CA LEU A 7 -18.83 -31.99 41.10
C LEU A 7 -17.48 -31.45 40.53
N LEU A 8 -16.75 -32.32 39.85
CA LEU A 8 -15.64 -31.95 38.99
C LEU A 8 -16.18 -31.27 37.72
N VAL A 9 -16.22 -29.95 37.70
CA VAL A 9 -16.46 -29.20 36.48
C VAL A 9 -15.16 -29.19 35.68
N SER A 10 -15.03 -30.13 34.76
CA SER A 10 -13.95 -30.10 33.74
C SER A 10 -14.24 -28.99 32.75
N THR A 11 -13.60 -27.82 32.94
CA THR A 11 -13.53 -26.79 31.93
C THR A 11 -12.68 -27.32 30.78
N PHE A 12 -13.33 -27.82 29.73
CA PHE A 12 -12.68 -28.02 28.45
C PHE A 12 -12.28 -26.65 27.91
N LEU A 13 -11.02 -26.28 28.12
CA LEU A 13 -10.36 -25.22 27.37
C LEU A 13 -10.29 -25.70 25.92
N TYR A 14 -11.30 -25.34 25.11
CA TYR A 14 -11.19 -25.42 23.67
C TYR A 14 -10.11 -24.42 23.26
N SER A 15 -8.86 -24.88 23.16
CA SER A 15 -7.83 -24.17 22.41
C SER A 15 -8.22 -24.23 20.95
N SER A 16 -9.00 -23.26 20.49
CA SER A 16 -9.22 -23.12 19.05
C SER A 16 -7.86 -22.79 18.43
N SER A 17 -7.41 -23.63 17.51
CA SER A 17 -6.21 -23.33 16.73
C SER A 17 -6.40 -22.00 16.00
N LEU A 18 -5.37 -21.12 16.05
CA LEU A 18 -5.41 -19.87 15.31
C LEU A 18 -5.56 -20.14 13.82
N GLU A 19 -6.39 -19.34 13.14
CA GLU A 19 -6.51 -19.39 11.70
C GLU A 19 -5.28 -18.78 11.03
N LYS A 20 -4.60 -19.57 10.20
CA LYS A 20 -3.41 -19.11 9.47
C LYS A 20 -3.81 -18.25 8.30
N VAL A 21 -3.25 -17.05 8.24
CA VAL A 21 -3.36 -16.11 7.13
C VAL A 21 -2.01 -15.48 6.83
N SER A 22 -1.84 -14.96 5.63
CA SER A 22 -0.59 -14.30 5.24
C SER A 22 -0.87 -12.99 4.51
N ILE A 23 0.08 -12.06 4.63
CA ILE A 23 0.07 -10.80 3.88
C ILE A 23 1.40 -10.60 3.17
N GLN A 24 1.36 -10.25 1.89
CA GLN A 24 2.53 -9.92 1.08
C GLN A 24 2.63 -8.40 0.93
N PHE A 25 3.78 -7.85 1.35
CA PHE A 25 4.09 -6.44 1.17
C PHE A 25 4.69 -6.16 -0.20
N ASN A 26 4.39 -4.98 -0.73
CA ASN A 26 4.91 -4.47 -1.99
C ASN A 26 6.25 -3.73 -1.83
N TRP A 27 6.77 -3.62 -0.62
CA TRP A 27 8.09 -3.08 -0.29
C TRP A 27 8.70 -3.76 0.94
N LYS A 28 9.96 -3.43 1.22
CA LYS A 28 10.70 -3.92 2.39
C LYS A 28 10.12 -3.40 3.69
N TYR A 29 10.43 -4.09 4.78
CA TYR A 29 10.05 -3.65 6.12
C TYR A 29 10.62 -2.28 6.42
N GLN A 30 9.75 -1.40 6.85
CA GLN A 30 10.03 -0.05 7.28
C GLN A 30 8.82 0.53 8.01
N PHE A 31 8.84 1.80 8.43
CA PHE A 31 7.73 2.35 9.21
C PHE A 31 6.41 2.42 8.41
N GLU A 32 6.49 2.45 7.08
CA GLU A 32 5.33 2.42 6.18
C GLU A 32 4.41 1.20 6.35
N VAL A 33 4.90 0.12 6.97
CA VAL A 33 4.12 -1.08 7.30
C VAL A 33 4.06 -1.36 8.81
N ALA A 34 4.42 -0.38 9.62
CA ALA A 34 4.55 -0.51 11.08
C ALA A 34 3.27 -0.97 11.78
N GLY A 35 2.09 -0.62 11.26
CA GLY A 35 0.81 -1.05 11.83
C GLY A 35 0.61 -2.57 11.77
N PHE A 36 1.00 -3.21 10.68
CA PHE A 36 0.94 -4.67 10.53
C PHE A 36 1.93 -5.37 11.47
N ILE A 37 3.14 -4.82 11.57
CA ILE A 37 4.18 -5.31 12.47
C ILE A 37 3.74 -5.16 13.91
N ALA A 38 3.22 -4.01 14.32
CA ALA A 38 2.70 -3.78 15.65
C ALA A 38 1.54 -4.72 15.98
N ALA A 39 0.62 -4.97 15.04
CA ALA A 39 -0.50 -5.88 15.23
C ALA A 39 -0.02 -7.31 15.52
N LYS A 40 1.03 -7.76 14.84
CA LYS A 40 1.65 -9.05 15.09
C LYS A 40 2.39 -9.08 16.42
N GLU A 41 3.31 -8.15 16.65
CA GLU A 41 4.21 -8.15 17.80
C GLU A 41 3.51 -7.87 19.13
N LYS A 42 2.36 -7.19 19.09
CA LYS A 42 1.52 -6.92 20.28
C LYS A 42 0.38 -7.92 20.44
N GLY A 43 0.37 -9.00 19.66
CA GLY A 43 -0.61 -10.08 19.79
C GLY A 43 -2.03 -9.67 19.35
N PHE A 44 -2.22 -8.54 18.61
CA PHE A 44 -3.57 -8.11 18.25
C PHE A 44 -4.23 -9.07 17.26
N TYR A 45 -3.45 -9.71 16.39
CA TYR A 45 -3.95 -10.77 15.52
C TYR A 45 -4.31 -12.03 16.30
N GLU A 46 -3.47 -12.47 17.22
CA GLU A 46 -3.72 -13.64 18.06
C GLU A 46 -4.97 -13.46 18.91
N ASN A 47 -5.18 -12.26 19.47
CA ASN A 47 -6.36 -11.90 20.27
C ASN A 47 -7.69 -12.01 19.51
N VAL A 48 -7.65 -12.01 18.18
CA VAL A 48 -8.82 -12.21 17.33
C VAL A 48 -8.85 -13.58 16.65
N GLY A 49 -7.94 -14.49 17.05
CA GLY A 49 -7.87 -15.87 16.59
C GLY A 49 -7.10 -16.05 15.28
N LEU A 50 -6.18 -15.13 14.91
CA LEU A 50 -5.40 -15.20 13.69
C LEU A 50 -3.91 -15.42 13.97
N ASP A 51 -3.29 -16.36 13.24
CA ASP A 51 -1.84 -16.50 13.11
C ASP A 51 -1.44 -15.87 11.76
N VAL A 52 -0.79 -14.70 11.82
CA VAL A 52 -0.49 -13.90 10.63
C VAL A 52 0.97 -14.02 10.24
N GLU A 53 1.25 -14.51 9.03
CA GLU A 53 2.55 -14.47 8.41
C GLU A 53 2.73 -13.15 7.65
N LEU A 54 3.74 -12.35 8.04
CA LEU A 54 4.14 -11.14 7.32
C LEU A 54 5.22 -11.51 6.31
N LYS A 55 4.97 -11.29 5.01
CA LYS A 55 5.90 -11.58 3.92
C LYS A 55 6.46 -10.29 3.36
N GLU A 56 7.78 -10.09 3.54
CA GLU A 56 8.49 -8.94 2.99
C GLU A 56 8.51 -8.96 1.46
N TYR A 57 8.72 -7.78 0.87
CA TYR A 57 8.88 -7.62 -0.57
C TYR A 57 9.88 -8.61 -1.19
N ASN A 58 9.43 -9.25 -2.25
CA ASN A 58 10.25 -10.08 -3.11
C ASN A 58 9.96 -9.70 -4.58
N PRO A 59 10.97 -9.28 -5.37
CA PRO A 59 10.76 -8.85 -6.75
C PRO A 59 10.29 -9.96 -7.69
N GLU A 60 10.41 -11.22 -7.30
CA GLU A 60 9.94 -12.38 -8.06
C GLU A 60 8.45 -12.69 -7.85
N VAL A 61 7.82 -12.02 -6.87
CA VAL A 61 6.42 -12.27 -6.48
C VAL A 61 5.49 -11.32 -7.22
N ASP A 62 4.54 -11.87 -7.96
CA ASP A 62 3.35 -11.15 -8.44
C ASP A 62 2.26 -11.22 -7.34
N ILE A 63 2.18 -10.19 -6.52
CA ILE A 63 1.28 -10.16 -5.34
C ILE A 63 -0.16 -10.36 -5.75
N LEU A 64 -0.61 -9.71 -6.83
CA LEU A 64 -1.98 -9.83 -7.32
C LEU A 64 -2.29 -11.26 -7.74
N PHE A 65 -1.39 -11.88 -8.51
CA PHE A 65 -1.54 -13.27 -8.91
C PHE A 65 -1.58 -14.21 -7.69
N ASP A 66 -0.72 -14.01 -6.71
CA ASP A 66 -0.65 -14.87 -5.53
C ASP A 66 -1.87 -14.72 -4.61
N VAL A 67 -2.44 -13.51 -4.49
CA VAL A 67 -3.72 -13.28 -3.79
C VAL A 67 -4.88 -13.97 -4.52
N LEU A 68 -4.95 -13.83 -5.84
CA LEU A 68 -6.03 -14.42 -6.65
C LEU A 68 -5.98 -15.96 -6.71
N ASN A 69 -4.79 -16.55 -6.49
CA ASN A 69 -4.59 -17.99 -6.44
C ASN A 69 -4.48 -18.55 -5.02
N ASN A 70 -4.88 -17.77 -4.01
CA ASN A 70 -4.87 -18.17 -2.60
C ASN A 70 -3.49 -18.63 -2.06
N LYS A 71 -2.36 -18.18 -2.68
CA LYS A 71 -1.01 -18.42 -2.19
C LYS A 71 -0.65 -17.48 -1.04
N VAL A 72 -1.25 -16.28 -1.04
CA VAL A 72 -1.27 -15.36 0.08
C VAL A 72 -2.72 -14.87 0.30
N THR A 73 -3.08 -14.58 1.54
CA THR A 73 -4.45 -14.18 1.88
C THR A 73 -4.70 -12.72 1.52
N TYR A 74 -3.75 -11.86 1.83
CA TYR A 74 -3.86 -10.41 1.67
C TYR A 74 -2.65 -9.86 0.91
N GLY A 75 -2.87 -8.74 0.21
CA GLY A 75 -1.80 -8.00 -0.47
C GLY A 75 -1.85 -6.51 -0.15
N ILE A 76 -0.69 -5.87 -0.28
CA ILE A 76 -0.56 -4.41 -0.24
C ILE A 76 -0.26 -3.89 -1.64
N SER A 77 -0.89 -2.78 -2.01
CA SER A 77 -0.62 -2.07 -3.25
C SER A 77 -0.74 -0.55 -3.07
N ASN A 78 -0.32 0.17 -4.10
CA ASN A 78 -0.64 1.58 -4.26
C ASN A 78 -1.97 1.74 -5.05
N SER A 79 -2.41 2.96 -5.31
CA SER A 79 -3.66 3.23 -6.03
C SER A 79 -3.69 2.68 -7.47
N ASN A 80 -2.55 2.28 -8.03
CA ASN A 80 -2.48 1.58 -9.31
C ASN A 80 -3.26 0.25 -9.33
N ILE A 81 -3.62 -0.31 -8.17
CA ILE A 81 -4.51 -1.47 -8.05
C ILE A 81 -5.85 -1.22 -8.76
N VAL A 82 -6.28 0.03 -8.89
CA VAL A 82 -7.45 0.44 -9.67
C VAL A 82 -7.26 0.10 -11.16
N LEU A 83 -6.04 0.26 -11.69
CA LEU A 83 -5.69 -0.09 -13.06
C LEU A 83 -5.67 -1.62 -13.28
N GLU A 84 -5.23 -2.37 -12.26
CA GLU A 84 -5.26 -3.83 -12.30
C GLU A 84 -6.69 -4.37 -12.25
N ASN A 85 -7.58 -3.74 -11.49
CA ASN A 85 -9.00 -4.07 -11.43
C ASN A 85 -9.73 -3.88 -12.78
N LYS A 86 -9.13 -3.16 -13.73
CA LYS A 86 -9.55 -3.07 -15.13
C LYS A 86 -9.61 -4.43 -15.80
N LYS A 87 -8.67 -5.30 -15.48
CA LYS A 87 -8.56 -6.64 -16.08
C LYS A 87 -9.39 -7.68 -15.33
N ILE A 88 -9.59 -7.46 -14.03
CA ILE A 88 -10.14 -8.47 -13.15
C ILE A 88 -10.96 -7.79 -12.04
N ALA A 89 -12.29 -7.85 -12.17
CA ALA A 89 -13.17 -7.42 -11.09
C ALA A 89 -13.15 -8.41 -9.89
N SER A 90 -12.01 -8.99 -9.55
CA SER A 90 -11.87 -10.12 -8.62
C SER A 90 -11.23 -9.75 -7.29
N ILE A 91 -10.88 -8.48 -7.09
CA ILE A 91 -10.32 -8.02 -5.82
C ILE A 91 -11.28 -7.11 -5.06
N VAL A 92 -11.10 -7.11 -3.75
CA VAL A 92 -11.82 -6.27 -2.80
C VAL A 92 -10.83 -5.41 -2.06
N LEU A 93 -11.02 -4.09 -2.11
CA LEU A 93 -10.24 -3.14 -1.34
C LEU A 93 -10.78 -3.12 0.10
N LEU A 94 -9.91 -3.43 1.05
CA LEU A 94 -10.26 -3.64 2.45
C LEU A 94 -10.01 -2.41 3.31
N ALA A 95 -8.84 -1.79 3.13
CA ALA A 95 -8.43 -0.61 3.88
C ALA A 95 -7.42 0.23 3.10
N THR A 96 -7.38 1.53 3.38
CA THR A 96 -6.38 2.48 2.88
C THR A 96 -5.69 3.12 4.08
N TYR A 97 -4.39 2.93 4.22
CA TYR A 97 -3.66 3.46 5.37
C TYR A 97 -3.01 4.80 5.08
N LEU A 98 -2.48 5.00 3.87
CA LEU A 98 -1.95 6.29 3.46
C LEU A 98 -2.92 6.93 2.45
N GLN A 99 -3.68 7.93 2.89
CA GLN A 99 -4.68 8.62 2.06
C GLN A 99 -4.06 9.44 0.94
N LYS A 100 -2.78 9.81 1.12
CA LYS A 100 -1.95 10.47 0.12
C LYS A 100 -0.65 9.69 -0.06
N SER A 101 -0.25 9.44 -1.30
CA SER A 101 1.05 8.83 -1.59
C SER A 101 2.19 9.78 -1.18
N PRO A 102 3.25 9.28 -0.54
CA PRO A 102 4.43 10.08 -0.26
C PRO A 102 5.34 10.29 -1.48
N LEU A 103 4.93 9.83 -2.67
CA LEU A 103 5.69 9.93 -3.90
C LEU A 103 5.59 11.33 -4.51
N VAL A 104 6.74 11.97 -4.73
CA VAL A 104 6.88 13.34 -5.25
C VAL A 104 7.99 13.43 -6.28
N PHE A 105 8.10 14.57 -6.99
CA PHE A 105 9.36 14.95 -7.61
C PHE A 105 10.16 15.85 -6.67
N ILE A 106 11.46 15.60 -6.56
CA ILE A 106 12.43 16.58 -6.06
C ILE A 106 13.11 17.22 -7.26
N THR A 107 13.40 18.51 -7.15
CA THR A 107 13.97 19.30 -8.23
C THR A 107 15.11 20.17 -7.72
N LYS A 108 16.02 20.58 -8.60
CA LYS A 108 17.01 21.60 -8.29
C LYS A 108 16.32 22.91 -7.89
N PRO A 109 16.96 23.79 -7.09
CA PRO A 109 16.35 25.00 -6.53
C PRO A 109 15.79 26.00 -7.55
N ASP A 110 16.29 25.99 -8.78
CA ASP A 110 15.84 26.83 -9.90
C ASP A 110 14.58 26.29 -10.60
N ILE A 111 14.19 25.03 -10.33
CA ILE A 111 13.01 24.39 -10.94
C ILE A 111 11.87 24.35 -9.91
N ARG A 112 10.85 25.18 -10.11
CA ARG A 112 9.73 25.37 -9.15
C ARG A 112 8.36 25.15 -9.76
N THR A 113 8.28 25.01 -11.07
CA THR A 113 7.00 24.89 -11.78
C THR A 113 7.07 23.75 -12.81
N PRO A 114 5.92 23.15 -13.19
CA PRO A 114 5.89 22.09 -14.19
C PRO A 114 6.48 22.47 -15.55
N SER A 115 6.31 23.74 -15.99
CA SER A 115 6.85 24.21 -17.26
C SER A 115 8.38 24.16 -17.34
N GLN A 116 9.05 24.25 -16.20
CA GLN A 116 10.50 24.17 -16.11
C GLN A 116 11.06 22.74 -16.21
N PHE A 117 10.19 21.73 -16.29
CA PHE A 117 10.59 20.34 -16.57
C PHE A 117 11.02 20.12 -18.01
N LEU A 118 10.54 20.98 -18.93
CA LEU A 118 10.85 20.85 -20.35
C LEU A 118 12.36 21.00 -20.60
N GLY A 119 12.91 20.07 -21.39
CA GLY A 119 14.34 20.01 -21.70
C GLY A 119 15.22 19.48 -20.56
N LYS A 120 14.67 19.13 -19.41
CA LYS A 120 15.41 18.62 -18.26
C LYS A 120 15.55 17.10 -18.27
N THR A 121 16.45 16.59 -17.43
CA THR A 121 16.60 15.17 -17.19
C THR A 121 15.82 14.76 -15.95
N ILE A 122 14.88 13.84 -16.10
CA ILE A 122 14.08 13.25 -15.02
C ILE A 122 14.58 11.83 -14.78
N MET A 123 15.03 11.55 -13.56
CA MET A 123 15.29 10.20 -13.07
C MET A 123 14.04 9.67 -12.36
N GLY A 124 13.56 8.51 -12.76
CA GLY A 124 12.40 7.89 -12.11
C GLY A 124 12.29 6.40 -12.38
N ASN A 125 11.55 5.71 -11.52
CA ASN A 125 11.19 4.32 -11.75
C ASN A 125 10.16 4.26 -12.88
N LYS A 126 10.33 3.30 -13.79
CA LYS A 126 9.45 3.14 -14.96
C LYS A 126 7.97 2.99 -14.57
N ASP A 127 7.69 2.24 -13.51
CA ASP A 127 6.31 2.02 -13.07
C ASP A 127 5.73 3.26 -12.40
N GLU A 128 6.53 4.02 -11.62
CA GLU A 128 6.12 5.29 -11.04
C GLU A 128 5.78 6.32 -12.12
N LEU A 129 6.61 6.42 -13.17
CA LEU A 129 6.42 7.35 -14.28
C LEU A 129 5.29 6.95 -15.24
N LYS A 130 4.71 5.74 -15.09
CA LYS A 130 3.61 5.24 -15.93
C LYS A 130 2.28 5.07 -15.20
N ASN A 131 2.32 4.72 -13.91
CA ASN A 131 1.16 4.21 -13.18
C ASN A 131 0.96 4.88 -11.81
N SER A 132 1.46 6.09 -11.60
CA SER A 132 1.36 6.81 -10.33
C SER A 132 0.81 8.23 -10.48
N SER A 133 0.72 8.96 -9.36
CA SER A 133 0.41 10.40 -9.37
C SER A 133 1.42 11.22 -10.16
N LEU A 134 2.70 10.77 -10.23
CA LEU A 134 3.72 11.40 -11.08
C LEU A 134 3.35 11.27 -12.56
N ALA A 135 2.86 10.12 -12.98
CA ALA A 135 2.43 9.89 -14.35
C ALA A 135 1.24 10.77 -14.75
N LEU A 136 0.25 10.92 -13.86
CA LEU A 136 -0.88 11.83 -14.05
C LEU A 136 -0.42 13.28 -14.20
N PHE A 137 0.50 13.71 -13.33
CA PHE A 137 1.12 15.03 -13.38
C PHE A 137 1.86 15.26 -14.70
N LEU A 138 2.75 14.35 -15.10
CA LEU A 138 3.50 14.46 -16.35
C LEU A 138 2.58 14.53 -17.57
N SER A 139 1.55 13.67 -17.60
CA SER A 139 0.55 13.66 -18.69
C SER A 139 -0.22 14.98 -18.77
N HIS A 140 -0.68 15.50 -17.63
CA HIS A 140 -1.45 16.75 -17.56
C HIS A 140 -0.66 17.95 -18.09
N PHE A 141 0.63 18.02 -17.78
CA PHE A 141 1.52 19.11 -18.23
C PHE A 141 2.23 18.81 -19.55
N ASN A 142 1.81 17.74 -20.24
CA ASN A 142 2.39 17.31 -21.53
C ASN A 142 3.91 17.12 -21.46
N ILE A 143 4.42 16.64 -20.33
CA ILE A 143 5.84 16.31 -20.12
C ILE A 143 6.06 14.87 -20.55
N ASN A 144 6.82 14.63 -21.60
CA ASN A 144 6.97 13.33 -22.23
C ASN A 144 8.36 13.14 -22.88
N PHE A 145 8.59 11.96 -23.47
CA PHE A 145 9.88 11.59 -24.07
C PHE A 145 10.30 12.46 -25.28
N SER A 146 9.39 13.23 -25.89
CA SER A 146 9.73 14.12 -26.99
C SER A 146 10.30 15.48 -26.53
N ASN A 147 10.02 15.87 -25.29
CA ASN A 147 10.39 17.18 -24.75
C ASN A 147 11.19 17.14 -23.44
N THR A 148 11.47 15.94 -22.92
CA THR A 148 12.16 15.73 -21.66
C THR A 148 12.95 14.42 -21.71
N LYS A 149 14.14 14.39 -21.12
CA LYS A 149 14.95 13.19 -21.04
C LYS A 149 14.59 12.38 -19.79
N PHE A 150 14.21 11.12 -19.96
CA PHE A 150 13.94 10.20 -18.86
C PHE A 150 15.06 9.18 -18.72
N ILE A 151 15.53 8.96 -17.50
CA ILE A 151 16.52 7.92 -17.17
C ILE A 151 16.00 7.03 -16.04
N PRO A 152 16.37 5.73 -16.03
CA PRO A 152 15.97 4.82 -14.99
C PRO A 152 16.49 5.24 -13.60
N HIS A 153 15.68 5.06 -12.57
CA HIS A 153 16.08 5.29 -11.19
C HIS A 153 17.13 4.25 -10.75
N ASN A 154 18.26 4.74 -10.26
CA ASN A 154 19.35 3.91 -9.71
C ASN A 154 19.41 3.93 -8.18
N PHE A 155 18.44 4.59 -7.53
CA PHE A 155 18.32 4.80 -6.08
C PHE A 155 19.51 5.51 -5.42
N LYS A 156 20.39 6.16 -6.20
CA LYS A 156 21.51 6.95 -5.71
C LYS A 156 21.16 8.44 -5.74
N ILE A 157 20.98 9.02 -4.57
CA ILE A 157 20.67 10.45 -4.43
C ILE A 157 21.84 11.33 -4.89
N ASP A 158 23.06 10.79 -4.91
CA ASP A 158 24.25 11.52 -5.33
C ASP A 158 24.19 11.96 -6.80
N ASP A 159 23.47 11.26 -7.68
CA ASP A 159 23.29 11.68 -9.06
C ASP A 159 22.47 12.97 -9.15
N PHE A 160 21.49 13.17 -8.26
CA PHE A 160 20.78 14.42 -8.10
C PHE A 160 21.66 15.48 -7.46
N ILE A 161 22.37 15.17 -6.36
CA ILE A 161 23.25 16.13 -5.67
C ILE A 161 24.31 16.68 -6.62
N ASN A 162 24.97 15.83 -7.39
CA ASN A 162 26.04 16.17 -8.31
C ASN A 162 25.56 16.77 -9.64
N GLY A 163 24.26 17.00 -9.81
CA GLY A 163 23.71 17.66 -11.01
C GLY A 163 23.68 16.79 -12.27
N LYS A 164 23.82 15.48 -12.17
CA LYS A 164 23.63 14.58 -13.31
C LYS A 164 22.18 14.51 -13.76
N VAL A 165 21.25 14.76 -12.82
CA VAL A 165 19.83 14.90 -13.06
C VAL A 165 19.31 16.12 -12.34
N GLU A 166 18.36 16.81 -12.96
CA GLU A 166 17.77 18.01 -12.39
C GLU A 166 16.49 17.71 -11.62
N ILE A 167 15.83 16.60 -11.96
CA ILE A 167 14.54 16.18 -11.40
C ILE A 167 14.62 14.69 -11.07
N MET A 168 14.13 14.29 -9.91
CA MET A 168 14.12 12.88 -9.50
C MET A 168 12.80 12.52 -8.83
N SER A 169 12.22 11.35 -9.15
CA SER A 169 11.15 10.79 -8.34
C SER A 169 11.69 10.39 -6.97
N ALA A 170 10.93 10.68 -5.91
CA ALA A 170 11.39 10.48 -4.56
C ALA A 170 10.20 10.16 -3.63
N PHE A 171 10.46 9.33 -2.63
CA PHE A 171 9.57 9.17 -1.50
C PHE A 171 9.93 10.18 -0.42
N ARG A 172 8.96 10.97 0.03
CA ARG A 172 9.15 11.95 1.13
C ARG A 172 9.79 11.31 2.35
N SER A 173 9.42 10.09 2.66
CA SER A 173 9.89 9.32 3.81
C SER A 173 11.34 8.81 3.71
N ASN A 174 11.98 8.92 2.55
CA ASN A 174 13.33 8.37 2.32
C ASN A 174 14.31 9.43 1.79
N GLN A 175 14.19 9.80 0.51
CA GLN A 175 15.18 10.68 -0.14
C GLN A 175 15.26 12.08 0.48
N LEU A 176 14.11 12.61 0.96
CA LEU A 176 14.11 13.93 1.57
C LEU A 176 14.93 13.96 2.86
N TYR A 177 14.81 12.91 3.71
CA TYR A 177 15.64 12.77 4.90
C TYR A 177 17.13 12.86 4.58
N GLU A 178 17.59 12.18 3.52
CA GLU A 178 19.00 12.18 3.13
C GLU A 178 19.46 13.55 2.62
N LEU A 179 18.61 14.28 1.88
CA LEU A 179 18.90 15.63 1.43
C LEU A 179 18.97 16.60 2.61
N ASP A 180 17.99 16.56 3.51
CA ASP A 180 17.92 17.42 4.69
C ASP A 180 19.13 17.18 5.60
N LYS A 181 19.50 15.93 5.84
CA LYS A 181 20.68 15.55 6.62
C LYS A 181 22.00 16.07 6.03
N ARG A 182 22.08 16.10 4.68
CA ARG A 182 23.24 16.63 3.95
C ARG A 182 23.17 18.13 3.69
N LYS A 183 22.09 18.81 4.13
CA LYS A 183 21.83 20.25 3.94
C LYS A 183 21.89 20.65 2.45
N ILE A 184 21.28 19.82 1.60
CA ILE A 184 21.18 20.08 0.16
C ILE A 184 19.89 20.84 -0.12
N ASP A 185 20.00 21.96 -0.83
CA ASP A 185 18.83 22.73 -1.26
C ASP A 185 18.10 22.03 -2.43
N TYR A 186 16.79 21.94 -2.32
CA TYR A 186 15.90 21.36 -3.33
C TYR A 186 14.50 21.96 -3.24
N ASN A 187 13.69 21.77 -4.27
CA ASN A 187 12.26 21.98 -4.18
C ASN A 187 11.52 20.64 -4.25
N ILE A 188 10.27 20.66 -3.81
CA ILE A 188 9.34 19.53 -3.91
C ILE A 188 8.22 19.94 -4.87
N ILE A 189 8.00 19.14 -5.90
CA ILE A 189 6.80 19.21 -6.75
C ILE A 189 5.94 18.01 -6.39
N ASP A 190 4.90 18.27 -5.61
CA ASP A 190 3.95 17.25 -5.17
C ASP A 190 2.76 17.21 -6.12
N PRO A 191 2.49 16.10 -6.82
CA PRO A 191 1.32 15.99 -7.70
C PRO A 191 -0.01 16.30 -7.01
N ALA A 192 -0.11 16.07 -5.72
CA ALA A 192 -1.33 16.35 -4.95
C ALA A 192 -1.65 17.85 -4.87
N ASP A 193 -0.64 18.73 -4.90
CA ASP A 193 -0.83 20.19 -4.92
C ASP A 193 -1.47 20.65 -6.25
N TYR A 194 -1.39 19.82 -7.28
CA TYR A 194 -2.03 19.99 -8.59
C TYR A 194 -3.32 19.17 -8.73
N GLY A 195 -3.79 18.58 -7.65
CA GLY A 195 -5.04 17.82 -7.60
C GLY A 195 -4.91 16.32 -7.92
N PHE A 196 -3.71 15.81 -8.22
CA PHE A 196 -3.47 14.38 -8.54
C PHE A 196 -3.17 13.58 -7.27
N VAL A 197 -4.23 13.25 -6.53
CA VAL A 197 -4.12 12.50 -5.27
C VAL A 197 -4.27 11.02 -5.54
N MET A 198 -3.25 10.25 -5.20
CA MET A 198 -3.28 8.79 -5.12
C MET A 198 -2.98 8.34 -3.69
N SER A 199 -3.62 7.29 -3.24
CA SER A 199 -3.34 6.65 -1.96
C SER A 199 -2.21 5.62 -2.08
N ALA A 200 -1.67 5.22 -0.94
CA ALA A 200 -0.69 4.14 -0.84
C ALA A 200 -1.02 3.23 0.35
N VAL A 201 -0.33 2.11 0.45
CA VAL A 201 -0.57 1.08 1.47
C VAL A 201 -2.06 0.70 1.50
N ASN A 202 -2.58 0.35 0.33
CA ASN A 202 -3.94 -0.16 0.18
C ASN A 202 -3.93 -1.66 0.44
N LEU A 203 -4.65 -2.08 1.45
CA LEU A 203 -4.89 -3.49 1.78
C LEU A 203 -6.00 -4.04 0.90
N TYR A 204 -5.75 -5.18 0.26
CA TYR A 204 -6.74 -5.85 -0.57
C TYR A 204 -6.68 -7.37 -0.43
N THR A 205 -7.74 -8.04 -0.88
CA THR A 205 -7.81 -9.48 -0.98
C THR A 205 -8.64 -9.91 -2.19
N SER A 206 -8.74 -11.23 -2.43
CA SER A 206 -9.64 -11.76 -3.46
C SER A 206 -11.10 -11.61 -3.03
N LYS A 207 -12.02 -11.54 -4.00
CA LYS A 207 -13.45 -11.61 -3.72
C LYS A 207 -13.81 -12.88 -2.96
N GLU A 208 -13.20 -13.99 -3.33
CA GLU A 208 -13.45 -15.27 -2.69
C GLU A 208 -13.17 -15.20 -1.19
N GLU A 209 -12.00 -14.69 -0.80
CA GLU A 209 -11.65 -14.52 0.61
C GLU A 209 -12.60 -13.56 1.32
N ALA A 210 -12.83 -12.38 0.73
CA ALA A 210 -13.68 -11.35 1.34
C ALA A 210 -15.12 -11.83 1.58
N PHE A 211 -15.68 -12.66 0.69
CA PHE A 211 -17.05 -13.15 0.80
C PHE A 211 -17.18 -14.42 1.66
N LYS A 212 -16.34 -15.42 1.43
CA LYS A 212 -16.40 -16.69 2.16
C LYS A 212 -15.90 -16.55 3.60
N ASN A 213 -14.91 -15.68 3.84
CA ASN A 213 -14.24 -15.51 5.13
C ASN A 213 -14.39 -14.09 5.69
N LYS A 214 -15.56 -13.47 5.52
CA LYS A 214 -15.77 -12.05 5.86
C LYS A 214 -15.42 -11.71 7.31
N TYR A 215 -15.76 -12.60 8.27
CA TYR A 215 -15.47 -12.35 9.68
C TYR A 215 -13.96 -12.39 9.96
N ARG A 216 -13.23 -13.29 9.32
CA ARG A 216 -11.77 -13.34 9.37
C ARG A 216 -11.17 -12.08 8.78
N THR A 217 -11.64 -11.65 7.63
CA THR A 217 -11.22 -10.41 6.97
C THR A 217 -11.49 -9.19 7.83
N GLN A 218 -12.67 -9.10 8.44
CA GLN A 218 -13.01 -8.00 9.35
C GLN A 218 -12.09 -7.97 10.57
N LYS A 219 -11.87 -9.12 11.22
CA LYS A 219 -10.95 -9.26 12.37
C LYS A 219 -9.52 -8.84 12.01
N PHE A 220 -9.05 -9.23 10.80
CA PHE A 220 -7.74 -8.84 10.31
C PHE A 220 -7.63 -7.31 10.17
N ILE A 221 -8.62 -6.65 9.57
CA ILE A 221 -8.66 -5.19 9.42
C ILE A 221 -8.66 -4.50 10.79
N GLU A 222 -9.53 -4.92 11.70
CA GLU A 222 -9.65 -4.35 13.06
C GLU A 222 -8.34 -4.49 13.85
N ALA A 223 -7.72 -5.66 13.82
CA ALA A 223 -6.43 -5.90 14.48
C ALA A 223 -5.30 -5.04 13.85
N THR A 224 -5.28 -4.91 12.53
CA THR A 224 -4.33 -4.06 11.82
C THR A 224 -4.51 -2.59 12.19
N ASN A 225 -5.77 -2.09 12.24
CA ASN A 225 -6.07 -0.71 12.63
C ASN A 225 -5.57 -0.41 14.06
N ARG A 226 -5.80 -1.33 15.01
CA ARG A 226 -5.24 -1.24 16.36
C ARG A 226 -3.71 -1.22 16.35
N GLY A 227 -3.10 -2.03 15.46
CA GLY A 227 -1.66 -2.03 15.25
C GLY A 227 -1.13 -0.66 14.81
N TRP A 228 -1.82 -0.01 13.89
CA TRP A 228 -1.48 1.34 13.45
C TRP A 228 -1.61 2.38 14.56
N GLU A 229 -2.71 2.36 15.33
CA GLU A 229 -2.88 3.23 16.49
C GLU A 229 -1.74 3.05 17.48
N TYR A 230 -1.37 1.79 17.76
CA TYR A 230 -0.27 1.46 18.66
C TYR A 230 1.07 1.95 18.13
N ALA A 231 1.38 1.68 16.85
CA ALA A 231 2.66 2.04 16.23
C ALA A 231 2.89 3.56 16.24
N LEU A 232 1.87 4.34 15.94
CA LEU A 232 1.96 5.80 15.93
C LEU A 232 2.15 6.38 17.34
N LYS A 233 1.53 5.77 18.35
CA LYS A 233 1.64 6.19 19.76
C LYS A 233 2.96 5.75 20.39
N ASN A 234 3.43 4.54 20.08
CA ASN A 234 4.61 3.91 20.70
C ASN A 234 5.76 3.79 19.68
N LYS A 235 6.03 4.89 18.98
CA LYS A 235 6.97 4.92 17.84
C LYS A 235 8.36 4.38 18.16
N GLU A 236 8.90 4.70 19.35
CA GLU A 236 10.25 4.28 19.75
C GLU A 236 10.36 2.77 19.86
N GLU A 237 9.38 2.14 20.51
CA GLU A 237 9.32 0.69 20.65
C GLU A 237 9.20 -0.01 19.31
N ILE A 238 8.32 0.49 18.43
CA ILE A 238 8.12 -0.13 17.12
C ILE A 238 9.33 0.06 16.21
N ILE A 239 10.03 1.20 16.29
CA ILE A 239 11.30 1.42 15.59
C ILE A 239 12.37 0.44 16.10
N ASP A 240 12.46 0.22 17.41
CA ASP A 240 13.37 -0.75 17.98
C ASP A 240 13.06 -2.19 17.52
N ILE A 241 11.78 -2.55 17.41
CA ILE A 241 11.34 -3.84 16.85
C ILE A 241 11.74 -3.95 15.37
N LEU A 242 11.48 -2.92 14.57
CA LEU A 242 11.85 -2.87 13.14
C LEU A 242 13.35 -3.14 12.95
N ILE A 243 14.20 -2.48 13.73
CA ILE A 243 15.67 -2.61 13.63
C ILE A 243 16.12 -3.99 14.15
N LYS A 244 15.71 -4.37 15.35
CA LYS A 244 16.28 -5.53 16.07
C LYS A 244 15.69 -6.87 15.61
N LYS A 245 14.39 -6.91 15.31
CA LYS A 245 13.68 -8.15 14.98
C LYS A 245 13.47 -8.33 13.48
N TYR A 246 13.19 -7.23 12.77
CA TYR A 246 12.93 -7.27 11.32
C TYR A 246 14.15 -6.89 10.48
N GLY A 247 15.29 -6.57 11.09
CA GLY A 247 16.55 -6.35 10.41
C GLY A 247 16.58 -5.11 9.51
N VAL A 248 15.74 -4.10 9.82
CA VAL A 248 15.66 -2.88 9.01
C VAL A 248 16.98 -2.11 9.09
N ASN A 249 17.65 -1.97 7.95
CA ASN A 249 18.93 -1.28 7.84
C ASN A 249 18.73 0.23 7.60
N LYS A 250 18.11 0.90 8.59
CA LYS A 250 17.96 2.37 8.64
C LYS A 250 18.32 2.85 10.03
N SER A 251 18.81 4.10 10.15
CA SER A 251 19.02 4.69 11.47
C SER A 251 17.68 4.97 12.16
N LYS A 252 17.72 5.08 13.48
CA LYS A 252 16.54 5.41 14.29
C LYS A 252 15.96 6.76 13.89
N GLU A 253 16.81 7.74 13.61
CA GLU A 253 16.41 9.08 13.16
C GLU A 253 15.69 9.03 11.80
N ALA A 254 16.20 8.20 10.86
CA ALA A 254 15.55 8.01 9.57
C ALA A 254 14.15 7.38 9.71
N LEU A 255 14.00 6.41 10.61
CA LEU A 255 12.70 5.78 10.89
C LEU A 255 11.73 6.72 11.64
N LEU A 256 12.25 7.60 12.51
CA LEU A 256 11.45 8.65 13.15
C LEU A 256 10.95 9.66 12.11
N TYR A 257 11.82 10.09 11.21
CA TYR A 257 11.44 10.96 10.10
C TYR A 257 10.38 10.30 9.21
N GLU A 258 10.58 9.05 8.83
CA GLU A 258 9.61 8.26 8.05
C GLU A 258 8.26 8.18 8.76
N ARG A 259 8.26 7.92 10.08
CA ARG A 259 7.05 7.89 10.90
C ARG A 259 6.27 9.20 10.84
N ASP A 260 6.97 10.34 10.88
CA ASP A 260 6.32 11.66 10.84
C ASP A 260 5.69 11.92 9.47
N VAL A 261 6.36 11.53 8.39
CA VAL A 261 5.80 11.58 7.02
C VAL A 261 4.60 10.64 6.91
N VAL A 262 4.69 9.39 7.39
CA VAL A 262 3.58 8.42 7.37
C VAL A 262 2.37 9.00 8.11
N ASN A 263 2.57 9.53 9.32
CA ASN A 263 1.47 10.13 10.09
C ASN A 263 0.81 11.32 9.36
N GLN A 264 1.60 12.12 8.65
CA GLN A 264 1.09 13.24 7.86
C GLN A 264 0.23 12.76 6.67
N VAL A 265 0.73 11.77 5.89
CA VAL A 265 0.02 11.29 4.69
C VAL A 265 -1.14 10.33 5.00
N MET A 266 -1.24 9.83 6.22
CA MET A 266 -2.44 9.14 6.72
C MET A 266 -3.64 10.07 6.82
N MET A 267 -3.44 11.39 6.98
CA MET A 267 -4.48 12.42 7.05
C MET A 267 -5.53 12.12 8.13
N ARG A 268 -5.09 11.72 9.32
CA ARG A 268 -5.95 11.21 10.41
C ARG A 268 -6.97 12.20 10.94
N ASP A 269 -6.74 13.50 10.74
CA ASP A 269 -7.69 14.54 11.12
C ASP A 269 -8.94 14.54 10.21
N PHE A 270 -8.84 13.91 9.04
CA PHE A 270 -9.91 13.83 8.05
C PHE A 270 -10.46 12.42 7.85
N TYR A 271 -9.62 11.41 8.04
CA TYR A 271 -9.96 10.01 7.78
C TYR A 271 -9.59 9.12 8.97
N PRO A 272 -10.53 8.30 9.48
CA PRO A 272 -10.19 7.21 10.39
C PRO A 272 -9.13 6.28 9.79
N ILE A 273 -8.31 5.65 10.63
CA ILE A 273 -7.30 4.68 10.19
C ILE A 273 -7.96 3.55 9.39
N GLY A 274 -7.42 3.23 8.22
CA GLY A 274 -7.92 2.19 7.36
C GLY A 274 -9.14 2.58 6.51
N LYS A 275 -9.65 3.81 6.62
CA LYS A 275 -10.80 4.26 5.82
C LYS A 275 -10.50 4.22 4.33
N VAL A 276 -11.35 3.55 3.58
CA VAL A 276 -11.39 3.65 2.11
C VAL A 276 -12.37 4.77 1.75
N SER A 277 -11.94 5.72 0.91
CA SER A 277 -12.81 6.77 0.38
C SER A 277 -13.28 6.45 -1.04
N PRO A 278 -14.58 6.12 -1.23
CA PRO A 278 -15.15 5.92 -2.56
C PRO A 278 -15.03 7.17 -3.43
N GLU A 279 -15.15 8.37 -2.84
CA GLU A 279 -15.07 9.65 -3.53
C GLU A 279 -13.67 9.89 -4.11
N LEU A 280 -12.61 9.65 -3.31
CA LEU A 280 -11.23 9.74 -3.79
C LEU A 280 -10.96 8.72 -4.90
N THR A 281 -11.50 7.52 -4.77
CA THR A 281 -11.36 6.48 -5.81
C THR A 281 -12.08 6.89 -7.10
N GLN A 282 -13.29 7.44 -7.02
CA GLN A 282 -14.01 7.94 -8.20
C GLN A 282 -13.28 9.12 -8.85
N LYS A 283 -12.73 10.04 -8.04
CA LYS A 283 -11.90 11.15 -8.54
C LYS A 283 -10.68 10.62 -9.28
N LEU A 284 -9.99 9.64 -8.72
CA LEU A 284 -8.85 8.99 -9.36
C LEU A 284 -9.23 8.37 -10.70
N VAL A 285 -10.33 7.62 -10.77
CA VAL A 285 -10.83 7.02 -12.02
C VAL A 285 -11.06 8.08 -13.10
N LYS A 286 -11.68 9.19 -12.74
CA LYS A 286 -11.87 10.32 -13.68
C LYS A 286 -10.52 10.87 -14.16
N GLN A 287 -9.56 11.08 -13.29
CA GLN A 287 -8.23 11.56 -13.65
C GLN A 287 -7.49 10.59 -14.56
N LEU A 288 -7.55 9.29 -14.29
CA LEU A 288 -6.97 8.26 -15.15
C LEU A 288 -7.61 8.23 -16.53
N SER A 289 -8.92 8.46 -16.62
CA SER A 289 -9.64 8.57 -17.89
C SER A 289 -9.20 9.82 -18.67
N TYR A 290 -9.17 10.99 -18.04
CA TYR A 290 -8.72 12.23 -18.69
C TYR A 290 -7.26 12.18 -19.16
N SER A 291 -6.40 11.43 -18.47
CA SER A 291 -4.99 11.24 -18.87
C SER A 291 -4.80 10.16 -19.95
N GLY A 292 -5.88 9.49 -20.39
CA GLY A 292 -5.80 8.39 -21.35
C GLY A 292 -5.21 7.09 -20.80
N MET A 293 -5.04 6.99 -19.48
CA MET A 293 -4.55 5.76 -18.84
C MET A 293 -5.62 4.65 -18.78
N ILE A 294 -6.88 5.04 -18.85
CA ILE A 294 -8.03 4.14 -18.99
C ILE A 294 -8.99 4.69 -20.05
N GLU A 295 -9.80 3.81 -20.66
CA GLU A 295 -10.81 4.22 -21.61
C GLU A 295 -11.87 5.14 -20.98
N PRO A 296 -12.39 6.17 -21.70
CA PRO A 296 -13.28 7.20 -21.16
C PRO A 296 -14.54 6.67 -20.47
N ASN A 297 -15.06 5.53 -20.90
CA ASN A 297 -16.29 4.92 -20.37
C ASN A 297 -16.03 3.61 -19.61
N GLN A 298 -14.79 3.35 -19.24
CA GLN A 298 -14.46 2.13 -18.54
C GLN A 298 -15.10 2.11 -17.16
N LYS A 299 -16.06 1.22 -16.97
CA LYS A 299 -16.60 0.93 -15.63
C LYS A 299 -15.54 0.20 -14.84
N ILE A 300 -15.03 0.86 -13.82
CA ILE A 300 -14.18 0.23 -12.81
C ILE A 300 -15.13 -0.21 -11.69
N ASN A 301 -15.42 -1.50 -11.65
CA ASN A 301 -16.25 -2.08 -10.60
C ASN A 301 -15.39 -2.19 -9.34
N HIS A 302 -15.36 -1.12 -8.54
CA HIS A 302 -14.74 -1.16 -7.22
C HIS A 302 -15.64 -1.93 -6.28
N ILE A 303 -15.10 -3.00 -5.74
CA ILE A 303 -15.73 -3.68 -4.63
C ILE A 303 -14.99 -3.22 -3.38
N PHE A 304 -15.69 -2.47 -2.55
CA PHE A 304 -15.25 -2.06 -1.23
C PHE A 304 -15.80 -3.02 -0.21
N PHE A 305 -14.99 -3.40 0.76
CA PHE A 305 -15.40 -4.35 1.80
C PHE A 305 -16.62 -3.85 2.59
N GLU A 306 -16.70 -2.55 2.88
CA GLU A 306 -17.84 -1.94 3.56
C GLU A 306 -19.19 -2.22 2.84
N ASN A 307 -19.16 -2.35 1.52
CA ASN A 307 -20.37 -2.65 0.73
C ASN A 307 -20.72 -4.15 0.72
N ILE A 308 -19.82 -5.00 1.19
CA ILE A 308 -19.97 -6.45 1.18
C ILE A 308 -20.57 -6.94 2.49
N VAL A 309 -20.28 -6.29 3.61
CA VAL A 309 -20.65 -6.75 4.96
C VAL A 309 -22.18 -7.00 5.06
N ASP A 310 -22.98 -6.22 4.34
CA ASP A 310 -24.44 -6.29 4.38
C ASP A 310 -25.08 -7.05 3.19
N LYS A 311 -24.28 -7.44 2.16
CA LYS A 311 -24.81 -8.00 0.91
C LYS A 311 -23.98 -9.18 0.43
N ILE A 312 -24.10 -10.35 1.08
CA ILE A 312 -23.44 -11.56 0.57
C ILE A 312 -24.44 -12.36 -0.26
N PRO A 313 -24.19 -12.55 -1.57
CA PRO A 313 -24.87 -13.59 -2.34
C PRO A 313 -24.46 -14.98 -1.80
N SER A 314 -25.40 -15.89 -1.67
CA SER A 314 -25.14 -17.28 -1.29
C SER A 314 -24.29 -18.05 -2.32
N ASP A 315 -24.20 -17.54 -3.56
CA ASP A 315 -23.53 -18.20 -4.68
C ASP A 315 -22.44 -17.32 -5.28
N PHE A 316 -21.26 -17.34 -4.66
CA PHE A 316 -20.09 -16.72 -5.27
C PHE A 316 -19.41 -17.69 -6.25
N SER A 317 -19.28 -17.29 -7.52
CA SER A 317 -18.45 -17.97 -8.50
C SER A 317 -17.63 -16.97 -9.31
N LEU A 318 -16.38 -17.34 -9.63
CA LEU A 318 -15.56 -16.55 -10.57
C LEU A 318 -16.24 -16.56 -11.95
N THR A 319 -16.28 -15.41 -12.60
CA THR A 319 -16.73 -15.28 -13.98
C THR A 319 -15.81 -16.07 -14.93
N LYS A 320 -16.30 -16.37 -16.13
CA LYS A 320 -15.49 -17.09 -17.13
C LYS A 320 -14.19 -16.33 -17.47
N SER A 321 -14.25 -15.02 -17.62
CA SER A 321 -13.08 -14.18 -17.90
C SER A 321 -12.06 -14.15 -16.75
N GLU A 322 -12.51 -14.21 -15.51
CA GLU A 322 -11.65 -14.31 -14.32
C GLU A 322 -10.90 -15.63 -14.27
N LYS A 323 -11.57 -16.73 -14.61
CA LYS A 323 -10.95 -18.07 -14.71
C LYS A 323 -9.96 -18.15 -15.86
N GLU A 324 -10.28 -17.60 -17.03
CA GLU A 324 -9.40 -17.58 -18.20
C GLU A 324 -8.13 -16.77 -17.94
N TYR A 325 -8.22 -15.63 -17.25
CA TYR A 325 -7.06 -14.85 -16.85
C TYR A 325 -6.14 -15.63 -15.90
N LEU A 326 -6.68 -16.27 -14.88
CA LEU A 326 -5.90 -17.07 -13.94
C LEU A 326 -5.17 -18.23 -14.65
N ASN A 327 -5.83 -18.88 -15.61
CA ASN A 327 -5.25 -19.95 -16.41
C ASN A 327 -4.17 -19.44 -17.39
N SER A 328 -4.35 -18.26 -18.00
CA SER A 328 -3.37 -17.70 -18.94
C SER A 328 -2.04 -17.35 -18.30
N LYS A 329 -2.07 -16.90 -17.03
CA LYS A 329 -0.82 -16.64 -16.29
C LYS A 329 -0.12 -17.91 -15.79
N HIS A 330 -0.84 -19.01 -15.65
CA HIS A 330 -0.23 -20.31 -15.34
C HIS A 330 0.59 -20.86 -16.49
N SER A 331 0.14 -20.65 -17.73
CA SER A 331 0.83 -21.12 -18.96
C SER A 331 2.08 -20.31 -19.34
N LEU A 332 2.27 -19.11 -18.76
CA LEU A 332 3.45 -18.26 -19.00
C LEU A 332 4.62 -18.53 -18.03
N LYS A 333 4.43 -19.41 -17.03
CA LYS A 333 5.46 -19.78 -16.02
C LYS A 333 5.97 -21.22 -16.18
N MET A 334 5.55 -21.95 -17.22
CA MET A 334 6.13 -23.21 -17.66
C MET A 334 6.96 -22.97 -18.92
#